data_fd495f60a82727b4c42dc9b4721e895f
#
_entry.id   fd495f60a82727b4c42dc9b4721e895f
#
_cell.length_a   1.000
_cell.length_b   1.000
_cell.length_c   1.000
_cell.angle_alpha   90.00
_cell.angle_beta   90.00
_cell.angle_gamma   90.00
#
_symmetry.space_group_name_H-M   'P 1'
#
loop_
_entity.id
_entity.type
_entity.pdbx_description
1 polymer ?
#
loop_
_entity_poly.entity_id
_entity_poly.type
_entity_poly.pdbx_seq_one_letter_code
_entity_poly.pdbx_strand_id
1 'polypeptide(L)'
;MNNVVTKMFLVLTVIGAVSGGILAGVFHVADPLIQANREKELKEAIFVVLPEAKDYKILEKGIDKAKVIVYQGLDADGRSVGLAFIADGGGFQGNIRIMVGLSVDYLKLKGIKVIEQNETPGLGNRIKEPAFEGQFKGLEIKPKVEYIKYRKPEKPNQIQAITGATISSDAVVKNINNAVEEVLKAFPKEEAVK
;
A
#
# COMPACT_ATOMS: atom_id res chain seq x y z
N MET A 1 45.98 -34.58 -2.47
CA MET A 1 45.12 -33.43 -2.06
C MET A 1 45.26 -33.29 -0.55
N ASN A 2 45.70 -32.12 -0.07
CA ASN A 2 46.05 -31.93 1.33
C ASN A 2 44.84 -32.14 2.27
N ASN A 3 45.00 -33.01 3.27
CA ASN A 3 43.99 -33.26 4.31
C ASN A 3 43.39 -31.97 4.92
N VAL A 4 44.12 -30.88 4.90
CA VAL A 4 43.67 -29.55 5.37
C VAL A 4 42.59 -28.98 4.45
N VAL A 5 42.76 -29.02 3.14
CA VAL A 5 41.80 -28.49 2.14
C VAL A 5 40.48 -29.26 2.23
N THR A 6 40.56 -30.61 2.33
CA THR A 6 39.37 -31.46 2.48
C THR A 6 38.61 -31.16 3.78
N LYS A 7 39.33 -30.96 4.90
CA LYS A 7 38.73 -30.56 6.15
C LYS A 7 38.06 -29.19 6.09
N MET A 8 38.67 -28.21 5.40
CA MET A 8 38.08 -26.88 5.20
C MET A 8 36.78 -26.97 4.42
N PHE A 9 36.75 -27.72 3.30
CA PHE A 9 35.52 -27.93 2.52
C PHE A 9 34.41 -28.59 3.37
N LEU A 10 34.76 -29.61 4.13
CA LEU A 10 33.82 -30.34 4.99
C LEU A 10 33.21 -29.39 6.04
N VAL A 11 34.05 -28.63 6.75
CA VAL A 11 33.60 -27.67 7.77
C VAL A 11 32.67 -26.60 7.16
N LEU A 12 33.05 -26.01 6.02
CA LEU A 12 32.22 -25.02 5.33
C LEU A 12 30.87 -25.61 4.89
N THR A 13 30.87 -26.83 4.36
CA THR A 13 29.62 -27.51 3.97
C THR A 13 28.72 -27.76 5.17
N VAL A 14 29.28 -28.22 6.29
CA VAL A 14 28.50 -28.46 7.51
C VAL A 14 27.91 -27.17 8.07
N ILE A 15 28.72 -26.10 8.16
CA ILE A 15 28.24 -24.78 8.61
C ILE A 15 27.13 -24.28 7.68
N GLY A 16 27.32 -24.37 6.35
CA GLY A 16 26.31 -23.96 5.39
C GLY A 16 25.02 -24.76 5.50
N ALA A 17 25.12 -26.09 5.64
CA ALA A 17 23.95 -26.96 5.82
C ALA A 17 23.20 -26.68 7.12
N VAL A 18 23.91 -26.50 8.23
CA VAL A 18 23.30 -26.17 9.54
C VAL A 18 22.64 -24.81 9.50
N SER A 19 23.34 -23.78 8.98
CA SER A 19 22.78 -22.41 8.90
C SER A 19 21.57 -22.36 7.96
N GLY A 20 21.65 -23.02 6.79
CA GLY A 20 20.51 -23.12 5.87
C GLY A 20 19.33 -23.89 6.45
N GLY A 21 19.58 -24.97 7.17
CA GLY A 21 18.55 -25.74 7.85
C GLY A 21 17.83 -24.94 8.95
N ILE A 22 18.58 -24.21 9.78
CA ILE A 22 18.00 -23.32 10.79
C ILE A 22 17.15 -22.23 10.13
N LEU A 23 17.67 -21.56 9.10
CA LEU A 23 16.95 -20.51 8.38
C LEU A 23 15.65 -21.02 7.74
N ALA A 24 15.70 -22.19 7.09
CA ALA A 24 14.52 -22.83 6.51
C ALA A 24 13.47 -23.19 7.58
N GLY A 25 13.90 -23.70 8.74
CA GLY A 25 13.02 -24.00 9.86
C GLY A 25 12.32 -22.75 10.41
N VAL A 26 13.08 -21.67 10.63
CA VAL A 26 12.52 -20.39 11.10
C VAL A 26 11.53 -19.83 10.07
N PHE A 27 11.89 -19.86 8.77
CA PHE A 27 11.00 -19.39 7.71
C PHE A 27 9.69 -20.16 7.65
N HIS A 28 9.74 -21.48 7.77
CA HIS A 28 8.54 -22.33 7.72
C HIS A 28 7.55 -22.02 8.86
N VAL A 29 8.04 -21.61 10.03
CA VAL A 29 7.19 -21.22 11.17
C VAL A 29 6.74 -19.76 11.05
N ALA A 30 7.60 -18.87 10.57
CA ALA A 30 7.32 -17.45 10.50
C ALA A 30 6.36 -17.09 9.35
N ASP A 31 6.47 -17.75 8.18
CA ASP A 31 5.70 -17.41 6.98
C ASP A 31 4.17 -17.42 7.21
N PRO A 32 3.54 -18.44 7.79
CA PRO A 32 2.09 -18.43 8.04
C PRO A 32 1.66 -17.32 8.99
N LEU A 33 2.49 -16.96 9.97
CA LEU A 33 2.21 -15.85 10.90
C LEU A 33 2.30 -14.50 10.17
N ILE A 34 3.29 -14.33 9.28
CA ILE A 34 3.44 -13.14 8.45
C ILE A 34 2.23 -12.97 7.53
N GLN A 35 1.76 -14.04 6.88
CA GLN A 35 0.59 -13.99 5.99
C GLN A 35 -0.67 -13.64 6.78
N ALA A 36 -0.90 -14.24 7.95
CA ALA A 36 -2.05 -13.92 8.79
C ALA A 36 -2.05 -12.45 9.26
N ASN A 37 -0.87 -11.92 9.62
CA ASN A 37 -0.73 -10.52 10.00
C ASN A 37 -1.01 -9.57 8.82
N ARG A 38 -0.50 -9.90 7.61
CA ARG A 38 -0.76 -9.12 6.39
C ARG A 38 -2.24 -9.06 6.04
N GLU A 39 -2.96 -10.18 6.15
CA GLU A 39 -4.40 -10.20 5.91
C GLU A 39 -5.16 -9.34 6.94
N LYS A 40 -4.74 -9.39 8.20
CA LYS A 40 -5.32 -8.57 9.26
C LYS A 40 -5.08 -7.08 9.01
N GLU A 41 -3.83 -6.69 8.72
CA GLU A 41 -3.47 -5.30 8.39
C GLU A 41 -4.23 -4.78 7.18
N LEU A 42 -4.41 -5.61 6.15
CA LEU A 42 -5.19 -5.25 4.97
C LEU A 42 -6.65 -4.99 5.32
N LYS A 43 -7.28 -5.87 6.10
CA LYS A 43 -8.67 -5.67 6.56
C LYS A 43 -8.81 -4.41 7.39
N GLU A 44 -7.92 -4.20 8.36
CA GLU A 44 -7.90 -2.99 9.18
C GLU A 44 -7.74 -1.73 8.32
N ALA A 45 -6.84 -1.76 7.33
CA ALA A 45 -6.62 -0.63 6.43
C ALA A 45 -7.86 -0.28 5.60
N ILE A 46 -8.67 -1.27 5.16
CA ILE A 46 -9.93 -1.02 4.45
C ILE A 46 -10.87 -0.19 5.33
N PHE A 47 -11.07 -0.57 6.59
CA PHE A 47 -11.96 0.15 7.50
C PHE A 47 -11.38 1.50 7.96
N VAL A 48 -10.06 1.67 7.95
CA VAL A 48 -9.44 2.98 8.19
C VAL A 48 -9.74 3.97 7.07
N VAL A 49 -9.66 3.53 5.81
CA VAL A 49 -9.92 4.39 4.66
C VAL A 49 -11.40 4.52 4.30
N LEU A 50 -12.24 3.57 4.76
CA LEU A 50 -13.70 3.58 4.60
C LEU A 50 -14.39 3.44 5.97
N PRO A 51 -14.35 4.46 6.84
CA PRO A 51 -14.81 4.33 8.24
C PRO A 51 -16.32 4.08 8.39
N GLU A 52 -17.13 4.39 7.38
CA GLU A 52 -18.56 4.08 7.38
C GLU A 52 -18.86 2.63 7.00
N ALA A 53 -17.89 1.89 6.42
CA ALA A 53 -18.08 0.50 6.05
C ALA A 53 -18.18 -0.40 7.29
N LYS A 54 -19.12 -1.34 7.27
CA LYS A 54 -19.27 -2.42 8.25
C LYS A 54 -18.84 -3.76 7.70
N ASP A 55 -18.87 -3.88 6.37
CA ASP A 55 -18.43 -5.04 5.62
C ASP A 55 -17.85 -4.62 4.27
N TYR A 56 -17.24 -5.54 3.54
CA TYR A 56 -16.74 -5.26 2.21
C TYR A 56 -16.90 -6.47 1.28
N LYS A 57 -17.07 -6.19 -0.01
CA LYS A 57 -17.10 -7.18 -1.08
C LYS A 57 -15.87 -6.99 -1.98
N ILE A 58 -15.22 -8.09 -2.34
CA ILE A 58 -14.09 -8.06 -3.26
C ILE A 58 -14.63 -8.07 -4.69
N LEU A 59 -14.23 -7.09 -5.48
CA LEU A 59 -14.50 -7.00 -6.90
C LEU A 59 -13.18 -7.12 -7.67
N GLU A 60 -13.18 -7.94 -8.72
CA GLU A 60 -12.01 -8.19 -9.54
C GLU A 60 -12.36 -7.99 -11.01
N LYS A 61 -11.52 -7.26 -11.71
CA LYS A 61 -11.65 -7.05 -13.16
C LYS A 61 -10.28 -7.10 -13.84
N GLY A 62 -10.21 -7.82 -14.95
CA GLY A 62 -8.99 -7.87 -15.77
C GLY A 62 -8.95 -6.71 -16.75
N ILE A 63 -7.80 -6.00 -16.81
CA ILE A 63 -7.51 -4.99 -17.82
C ILE A 63 -6.10 -5.24 -18.35
N ASP A 64 -5.93 -5.32 -19.68
CA ASP A 64 -4.63 -5.40 -20.37
C ASP A 64 -3.63 -6.39 -19.76
N LYS A 65 -4.07 -7.60 -19.38
CA LYS A 65 -3.29 -8.64 -18.68
C LYS A 65 -2.98 -8.37 -17.20
N ALA A 66 -3.42 -7.26 -16.62
CA ALA A 66 -3.36 -6.99 -15.19
C ALA A 66 -4.72 -7.27 -14.54
N LYS A 67 -4.69 -7.69 -13.28
CA LYS A 67 -5.87 -7.93 -12.45
C LYS A 67 -6.02 -6.76 -11.48
N VAL A 68 -7.07 -5.97 -11.64
CA VAL A 68 -7.41 -4.89 -10.72
C VAL A 68 -8.37 -5.42 -9.67
N ILE A 69 -7.98 -5.32 -8.41
CA ILE A 69 -8.77 -5.77 -7.26
C ILE A 69 -9.19 -4.53 -6.48
N VAL A 70 -10.48 -4.41 -6.21
CA VAL A 70 -11.03 -3.37 -5.34
C VAL A 70 -11.92 -3.99 -4.27
N TYR A 71 -11.97 -3.34 -3.13
CA TYR A 71 -12.80 -3.69 -1.99
C TYR A 71 -13.93 -2.67 -1.91
N GLN A 72 -15.14 -3.07 -2.29
CA GLN A 72 -16.33 -2.24 -2.17
C GLN A 72 -16.78 -2.26 -0.71
N GLY A 73 -16.66 -1.14 -0.01
CA GLY A 73 -17.15 -1.02 1.35
C GLY A 73 -18.68 -0.90 1.40
N LEU A 74 -19.29 -1.62 2.33
CA LEU A 74 -20.74 -1.67 2.53
C LEU A 74 -21.10 -1.16 3.93
N ASP A 75 -22.17 -0.36 4.05
CA ASP A 75 -22.74 0.04 5.32
C ASP A 75 -23.59 -1.08 5.97
N ALA A 76 -24.24 -0.78 7.08
CA ALA A 76 -25.10 -1.74 7.78
C ALA A 76 -26.34 -2.15 6.95
N ASP A 77 -26.75 -1.32 5.99
CA ASP A 77 -27.89 -1.57 5.10
C ASP A 77 -27.47 -2.25 3.78
N GLY A 78 -26.16 -2.58 3.63
CA GLY A 78 -25.59 -3.18 2.43
C GLY A 78 -25.36 -2.21 1.27
N ARG A 79 -25.44 -0.88 1.52
CA ARG A 79 -25.20 0.13 0.49
C ARG A 79 -23.70 0.42 0.37
N SER A 80 -23.25 0.66 -0.86
CA SER A 80 -21.85 1.04 -1.11
C SER A 80 -21.51 2.39 -0.50
N VAL A 81 -20.45 2.43 0.33
CA VAL A 81 -19.91 3.66 0.92
C VAL A 81 -18.64 4.16 0.23
N GLY A 82 -18.10 3.39 -0.69
CA GLY A 82 -16.90 3.71 -1.46
C GLY A 82 -16.12 2.47 -1.88
N LEU A 83 -15.01 2.70 -2.56
CA LEU A 83 -14.06 1.66 -2.96
C LEU A 83 -12.75 1.84 -2.20
N ALA A 84 -12.17 0.73 -1.75
CA ALA A 84 -10.80 0.70 -1.28
C ALA A 84 -9.95 -0.14 -2.24
N PHE A 85 -8.72 0.26 -2.51
CA PHE A 85 -7.79 -0.44 -3.38
C PHE A 85 -6.35 -0.19 -2.98
N ILE A 86 -5.46 -1.04 -3.44
CA ILE A 86 -4.03 -0.94 -3.14
C ILE A 86 -3.36 -0.14 -4.25
N ALA A 87 -2.65 0.93 -3.86
CA ALA A 87 -1.68 1.63 -4.68
C ALA A 87 -0.29 1.11 -4.29
N ASP A 88 0.37 0.43 -5.21
CA ASP A 88 1.67 -0.21 -5.01
C ASP A 88 2.67 0.35 -6.02
N GLY A 89 3.85 0.76 -5.56
CA GLY A 89 4.88 1.30 -6.44
C GLY A 89 6.14 1.73 -5.72
N GLY A 90 7.17 2.10 -6.51
CA GLY A 90 8.46 2.51 -5.96
C GLY A 90 8.39 3.78 -5.12
N GLY A 91 9.13 3.79 -4.02
CA GLY A 91 9.45 4.96 -3.21
C GLY A 91 10.84 5.50 -3.52
N PHE A 92 11.48 6.10 -2.51
CA PHE A 92 12.88 6.52 -2.62
C PHE A 92 13.84 5.35 -2.39
N GLN A 93 13.65 4.59 -1.32
CA GLN A 93 14.55 3.49 -0.93
C GLN A 93 13.97 2.11 -1.25
N GLY A 94 12.66 1.98 -1.26
CA GLY A 94 11.99 0.70 -1.50
C GLY A 94 10.56 0.88 -1.98
N ASN A 95 9.82 -0.23 -1.98
CA ASN A 95 8.43 -0.21 -2.38
C ASN A 95 7.54 0.44 -1.30
N ILE A 96 6.51 1.16 -1.73
CA ILE A 96 5.49 1.75 -0.86
C ILE A 96 4.14 1.17 -1.26
N ARG A 97 3.44 0.58 -0.30
CA ARG A 97 2.13 -0.03 -0.48
C ARG A 97 1.10 0.70 0.36
N ILE A 98 0.07 1.21 -0.28
CA ILE A 98 -0.88 2.14 0.30
C ILE A 98 -2.30 1.62 0.05
N MET A 99 -3.12 1.53 1.10
CA MET A 99 -4.57 1.40 0.94
C MET A 99 -5.14 2.79 0.66
N VAL A 100 -5.93 2.90 -0.39
CA VAL A 100 -6.57 4.15 -0.83
C VAL A 100 -8.08 3.97 -0.78
N GLY A 101 -8.78 4.86 -0.09
CA GLY A 101 -10.24 4.92 -0.07
C GLY A 101 -10.74 5.97 -1.06
N LEU A 102 -11.67 5.59 -1.94
CA LEU A 102 -12.32 6.45 -2.92
C LEU A 102 -13.81 6.59 -2.60
N SER A 103 -14.34 7.80 -2.69
CA SER A 103 -15.77 8.09 -2.49
C SER A 103 -16.64 7.44 -3.58
N VAL A 104 -17.92 7.19 -3.28
CA VAL A 104 -18.89 6.58 -4.21
C VAL A 104 -19.07 7.41 -5.48
N ASP A 105 -18.94 8.72 -5.39
CA ASP A 105 -19.04 9.64 -6.53
C ASP A 105 -17.78 9.69 -7.41
N TYR A 106 -16.69 9.03 -6.97
CA TYR A 106 -15.38 9.03 -7.64
C TYR A 106 -14.75 10.41 -7.81
N LEU A 107 -15.04 11.33 -6.90
CA LEU A 107 -14.50 12.69 -6.96
C LEU A 107 -13.42 12.94 -5.92
N LYS A 108 -13.47 12.23 -4.78
CA LYS A 108 -12.60 12.50 -3.64
C LYS A 108 -12.02 11.23 -3.03
N LEU A 109 -10.82 11.35 -2.48
CA LEU A 109 -10.28 10.34 -1.59
C LEU A 109 -10.99 10.43 -0.23
N LYS A 110 -11.39 9.31 0.34
CA LYS A 110 -11.87 9.23 1.73
C LYS A 110 -10.73 9.21 2.74
N GLY A 111 -9.57 8.77 2.30
CA GLY A 111 -8.32 8.72 3.04
C GLY A 111 -7.34 7.75 2.43
N ILE A 112 -6.16 7.69 3.01
CA ILE A 112 -5.14 6.69 2.71
C ILE A 112 -4.63 6.04 3.98
N LYS A 113 -4.05 4.84 3.85
CA LYS A 113 -3.29 4.16 4.89
C LYS A 113 -2.05 3.49 4.29
N VAL A 114 -0.86 3.90 4.71
CA VAL A 114 0.38 3.24 4.30
C VAL A 114 0.50 1.92 5.04
N ILE A 115 0.42 0.80 4.30
CA ILE A 115 0.51 -0.57 4.83
C ILE A 115 1.98 -0.97 4.98
N GLU A 116 2.72 -0.93 3.88
CA GLU A 116 4.13 -1.33 3.84
C GLU A 116 4.99 -0.22 3.25
N GLN A 117 6.18 -0.04 3.79
CA GLN A 117 7.19 0.87 3.24
C GLN A 117 8.58 0.52 3.81
N ASN A 118 9.61 0.79 3.04
CA ASN A 118 11.01 0.58 3.42
C ASN A 118 11.82 1.89 3.31
N GLU A 119 11.17 3.02 3.57
CA GLU A 119 11.79 4.33 3.49
C GLU A 119 12.71 4.60 4.69
N THR A 120 13.61 5.56 4.53
CA THR A 120 14.60 5.92 5.56
C THR A 120 13.93 6.38 6.85
N PRO A 121 14.27 5.76 8.02
CA PRO A 121 13.76 6.18 9.32
C PRO A 121 14.01 7.66 9.62
N GLY A 122 13.01 8.35 10.19
CA GLY A 122 13.07 9.77 10.51
C GLY A 122 12.91 10.73 9.31
N LEU A 123 12.90 10.20 8.09
CA LEU A 123 12.73 10.95 6.84
C LEU A 123 11.53 10.41 6.06
N GLY A 124 11.76 9.54 5.09
CA GLY A 124 10.72 9.00 4.21
C GLY A 124 9.67 8.17 4.94
N ASN A 125 10.01 7.47 6.01
CA ASN A 125 9.06 6.68 6.80
C ASN A 125 7.95 7.52 7.45
N ARG A 126 8.12 8.85 7.53
CA ARG A 126 7.11 9.80 8.02
C ARG A 126 5.84 9.87 7.15
N ILE A 127 5.84 9.27 5.97
CA ILE A 127 4.63 9.08 5.16
C ILE A 127 3.54 8.26 5.89
N LYS A 128 3.90 7.48 6.94
CA LYS A 128 2.95 6.76 7.83
C LYS A 128 2.37 7.64 8.95
N GLU A 129 2.88 8.84 9.15
CA GLU A 129 2.41 9.72 10.21
C GLU A 129 0.99 10.22 9.94
N PRO A 130 0.12 10.29 10.95
CA PRO A 130 -1.25 10.80 10.79
C PRO A 130 -1.31 12.20 10.19
N ALA A 131 -0.30 13.04 10.44
CA ALA A 131 -0.20 14.38 9.88
C ALA A 131 -0.02 14.37 8.34
N PHE A 132 0.63 13.35 7.78
CA PHE A 132 0.76 13.20 6.34
C PHE A 132 -0.44 12.48 5.74
N GLU A 133 -0.81 11.31 6.26
CA GLU A 133 -1.96 10.52 5.79
C GLU A 133 -3.26 11.33 5.85
N GLY A 134 -3.44 12.15 6.88
CA GLY A 134 -4.64 12.97 7.10
C GLY A 134 -4.89 14.02 6.03
N GLN A 135 -3.86 14.45 5.29
CA GLN A 135 -4.02 15.41 4.20
C GLN A 135 -4.82 14.86 3.01
N PHE A 136 -4.89 13.55 2.88
CA PHE A 136 -5.62 12.89 1.78
C PHE A 136 -7.11 12.72 2.06
N LYS A 137 -7.57 13.01 3.28
CA LYS A 137 -8.99 12.92 3.62
C LYS A 137 -9.80 14.03 2.96
N GLY A 138 -10.74 13.67 2.10
CA GLY A 138 -11.57 14.60 1.34
C GLY A 138 -10.86 15.27 0.16
N LEU A 139 -9.63 14.84 -0.17
CA LEU A 139 -8.82 15.40 -1.24
C LEU A 139 -9.44 15.08 -2.61
N GLU A 140 -9.57 16.08 -3.47
CA GLU A 140 -10.07 15.91 -4.84
C GLU A 140 -9.05 15.18 -5.73
N ILE A 141 -9.55 14.25 -6.56
CA ILE A 141 -8.67 13.49 -7.47
C ILE A 141 -8.58 14.10 -8.87
N LYS A 142 -9.36 15.14 -9.16
CA LYS A 142 -9.35 15.79 -10.47
C LYS A 142 -8.71 17.18 -10.40
N PRO A 143 -7.86 17.54 -11.41
CA PRO A 143 -7.43 16.70 -12.56
C PRO A 143 -6.54 15.54 -12.15
N LYS A 144 -5.78 15.65 -11.06
CA LYS A 144 -4.97 14.64 -10.37
C LYS A 144 -4.55 15.16 -9.00
N VAL A 145 -4.14 14.28 -8.10
CA VAL A 145 -3.52 14.66 -6.83
C VAL A 145 -2.14 15.27 -7.10
N GLU A 146 -1.84 16.39 -6.47
CA GLU A 146 -0.57 17.11 -6.58
C GLU A 146 0.07 17.30 -5.20
N TYR A 147 1.38 17.49 -5.17
CA TYR A 147 2.06 17.94 -3.96
C TYR A 147 2.74 19.28 -4.16
N ILE A 148 2.86 20.03 -3.08
CA ILE A 148 3.61 21.29 -3.03
C ILE A 148 4.69 21.22 -1.95
N LYS A 149 5.72 22.03 -2.10
CA LYS A 149 6.87 22.11 -1.18
C LYS A 149 6.84 23.40 -0.38
N TYR A 150 7.22 23.33 0.89
CA TYR A 150 7.50 24.49 1.75
C TYR A 150 6.36 25.49 1.96
N ARG A 151 5.14 25.19 1.56
CA ARG A 151 3.96 26.02 1.76
C ARG A 151 2.71 25.15 1.94
N LYS A 152 1.63 25.77 2.43
CA LYS A 152 0.35 25.06 2.62
C LYS A 152 -0.35 24.83 1.27
N PRO A 153 -1.15 23.75 1.14
CA PRO A 153 -2.01 23.53 -0.01
C PRO A 153 -2.96 24.71 -0.25
N GLU A 154 -3.09 25.12 -1.51
CA GLU A 154 -3.98 26.19 -1.94
C GLU A 154 -5.16 25.67 -2.76
N LYS A 155 -5.02 24.44 -3.31
CA LYS A 155 -6.05 23.81 -4.15
C LYS A 155 -6.59 22.55 -3.45
N PRO A 156 -7.84 22.16 -3.74
CA PRO A 156 -8.49 21.00 -3.09
C PRO A 156 -7.89 19.64 -3.50
N ASN A 157 -7.01 19.59 -4.49
CA ASN A 157 -6.28 18.39 -4.94
C ASN A 157 -4.81 18.38 -4.51
N GLN A 158 -4.39 19.25 -3.59
CA GLN A 158 -3.00 19.41 -3.19
C GLN A 158 -2.73 18.92 -1.78
N ILE A 159 -1.56 18.32 -1.58
CA ILE A 159 -0.98 17.99 -0.27
C ILE A 159 0.38 18.70 -0.10
N GLN A 160 0.81 18.86 1.13
CA GLN A 160 2.16 19.35 1.43
C GLN A 160 3.12 18.17 1.57
N ALA A 161 4.22 18.20 0.79
CA ALA A 161 5.29 17.24 0.92
C ALA A 161 6.03 17.36 2.25
N ILE A 162 6.51 16.25 2.77
CA ILE A 162 7.33 16.21 3.98
C ILE A 162 8.68 16.86 3.72
N THR A 163 9.04 17.87 4.51
CA THR A 163 10.37 18.48 4.45
C THR A 163 11.45 17.45 4.76
N GLY A 164 12.42 17.33 3.85
CA GLY A 164 13.48 16.31 3.93
C GLY A 164 13.10 14.95 3.32
N ALA A 165 11.82 14.73 2.95
CA ALA A 165 11.34 13.49 2.33
C ALA A 165 10.43 13.75 1.12
N THR A 166 10.80 14.74 0.29
CA THR A 166 9.99 15.12 -0.87
C THR A 166 9.85 13.98 -1.88
N ILE A 167 10.91 13.18 -2.08
CA ILE A 167 10.89 12.07 -3.05
C ILE A 167 9.89 11.00 -2.60
N SER A 168 9.88 10.64 -1.30
CA SER A 168 8.90 9.69 -0.76
C SER A 168 7.47 10.26 -0.84
N SER A 169 7.29 11.56 -0.61
CA SER A 169 5.97 12.22 -0.76
C SER A 169 5.49 12.24 -2.21
N ASP A 170 6.38 12.53 -3.17
CA ASP A 170 6.10 12.46 -4.62
C ASP A 170 5.74 11.03 -5.05
N ALA A 171 6.48 10.04 -4.56
CA ALA A 171 6.21 8.63 -4.82
C ALA A 171 4.80 8.22 -4.35
N VAL A 172 4.38 8.61 -3.15
CA VAL A 172 3.03 8.37 -2.65
C VAL A 172 1.99 8.96 -3.59
N VAL A 173 2.15 10.22 -4.00
CA VAL A 173 1.21 10.91 -4.90
C VAL A 173 1.16 10.23 -6.27
N LYS A 174 2.30 9.84 -6.84
CA LYS A 174 2.37 9.11 -8.12
C LYS A 174 1.68 7.75 -8.04
N ASN A 175 1.98 6.97 -7.00
CA ASN A 175 1.38 5.64 -6.83
C ASN A 175 -0.14 5.73 -6.68
N ILE A 176 -0.64 6.72 -5.94
CA ILE A 176 -2.08 6.97 -5.80
C ILE A 176 -2.70 7.36 -7.15
N ASN A 177 -2.11 8.31 -7.89
CA ASN A 177 -2.64 8.73 -9.17
C ASN A 177 -2.72 7.58 -10.18
N ASN A 178 -1.67 6.75 -10.27
CA ASN A 178 -1.63 5.59 -11.15
C ASN A 178 -2.74 4.58 -10.78
N ALA A 179 -2.85 4.24 -9.50
CA ALA A 179 -3.86 3.29 -9.04
C ALA A 179 -5.28 3.82 -9.22
N VAL A 180 -5.52 5.11 -8.97
CA VAL A 180 -6.82 5.76 -9.26
C VAL A 180 -7.16 5.65 -10.74
N GLU A 181 -6.22 5.93 -11.64
CA GLU A 181 -6.45 5.84 -13.08
C GLU A 181 -6.81 4.40 -13.51
N GLU A 182 -6.09 3.40 -12.98
CA GLU A 182 -6.38 1.99 -13.25
C GLU A 182 -7.76 1.59 -12.73
N VAL A 183 -8.12 1.98 -11.52
CA VAL A 183 -9.42 1.68 -10.92
C VAL A 183 -10.55 2.35 -11.70
N LEU A 184 -10.41 3.61 -12.10
CA LEU A 184 -11.42 4.32 -12.88
C LEU A 184 -11.62 3.70 -14.29
N LYS A 185 -10.57 3.14 -14.88
CA LYS A 185 -10.66 2.38 -16.14
C LYS A 185 -11.34 1.02 -15.95
N ALA A 186 -11.01 0.31 -14.84
CA ALA A 186 -11.55 -1.00 -14.54
C ALA A 186 -13.02 -0.95 -14.15
N PHE A 187 -13.39 -0.02 -13.30
CA PHE A 187 -14.69 0.11 -12.67
C PHE A 187 -15.26 1.50 -12.95
N PRO A 188 -15.79 1.76 -14.15
CA PRO A 188 -16.47 3.02 -14.45
C PRO A 188 -17.67 3.19 -13.52
N LYS A 189 -17.98 4.44 -13.15
CA LYS A 189 -19.00 4.81 -12.14
C LYS A 189 -20.37 4.14 -12.38
N GLU A 190 -20.73 3.90 -13.61
CA GLU A 190 -22.02 3.29 -13.99
C GLU A 190 -22.15 1.81 -13.56
N GLU A 191 -21.04 1.11 -13.35
CA GLU A 191 -21.03 -0.31 -12.95
C GLU A 191 -20.89 -0.52 -11.42
N ALA A 192 -20.40 0.46 -10.69
CA ALA A 192 -20.09 0.32 -9.26
C ALA A 192 -21.27 0.69 -8.34
N VAL A 193 -22.39 1.19 -8.88
CA VAL A 193 -23.59 1.59 -8.13
C VAL A 193 -24.70 0.54 -8.20
N LYS A 194 -24.46 -0.57 -8.89
CA LYS A 194 -25.35 -1.74 -8.92
C LYS A 194 -24.84 -2.78 -7.93
#